data_72202c9aa85640458260b7e7893fdc95
#
_entry.id   72202c9aa85640458260b7e7893fdc95
#
_cell.length_a   1.000
_cell.length_b   1.000
_cell.length_c   1.000
_cell.angle_alpha   90.00
_cell.angle_beta   90.00
_cell.angle_gamma   90.00
#
_symmetry.space_group_name_H-M   'P 1'
#
loop_
_entity.id
_entity.type
_entity.pdbx_description
1 polymer ?
#
loop_
_entity_poly.entity_id
_entity_poly.type
_entity_poly.pdbx_seq_one_letter_code
_entity_poly.pdbx_strand_id
1 'polypeptide(L)'
;MFSRDKIAYILLILTTLFWSGNFIVGKAASLFEIPPFTLNFYRWVFAWLILAPFTLPEIIRKKNYILENIKLITILGITSITIFNSIVYYSLYYTQVISGVLMISTIPVWIIFISSLLNIERTNIFQIFGVILSLIGVVFIISKADIDLLKNLEFNKGDLTMIVAMFSWAIYSALLKKKKYEISQITLLQIVIICGLIFLIPIYFIEMSMGHVIKLGKPFYLTLTYVVIFPGLASFFFWIKGIALIGANRAGIFLHLMPIFGAIMAMIIFDEKFMFYHFLGAIFIIAGITLSNTVSYTHLR
;
A
#
# COMPACT_ATOMS: atom_id res chain seq x y z
N MET A 1 22.59 -18.45 3.06
CA MET A 1 22.28 -17.05 2.72
C MET A 1 21.06 -17.03 1.80
N PHE A 2 19.96 -16.37 2.17
CA PHE A 2 18.78 -16.31 1.31
C PHE A 2 19.09 -15.51 0.04
N SER A 3 18.56 -15.97 -1.12
CA SER A 3 18.67 -15.21 -2.36
C SER A 3 17.95 -13.85 -2.23
N ARG A 4 18.39 -12.83 -3.01
CA ARG A 4 17.79 -11.48 -3.00
C ARG A 4 16.26 -11.53 -3.21
N ASP A 5 15.82 -12.38 -4.12
CA ASP A 5 14.40 -12.54 -4.42
C ASP A 5 13.61 -13.13 -3.24
N LYS A 6 14.17 -14.13 -2.53
CA LYS A 6 13.50 -14.69 -1.33
C LYS A 6 13.31 -13.65 -0.23
N ILE A 7 14.32 -12.80 0.00
CA ILE A 7 14.20 -11.69 0.97
C ILE A 7 13.08 -10.73 0.53
N ALA A 8 13.05 -10.35 -0.75
CA ALA A 8 12.02 -9.46 -1.28
C ALA A 8 10.61 -10.05 -1.09
N TYR A 9 10.44 -11.35 -1.40
CA TYR A 9 9.15 -12.03 -1.26
C TYR A 9 8.66 -12.06 0.18
N ILE A 10 9.53 -12.40 1.15
CA ILE A 10 9.17 -12.37 2.57
C ILE A 10 8.73 -10.96 2.99
N LEU A 11 9.49 -9.92 2.62
CA LEU A 11 9.16 -8.54 2.95
C LEU A 11 7.82 -8.11 2.35
N LEU A 12 7.55 -8.47 1.08
CA LEU A 12 6.31 -8.09 0.40
C LEU A 12 5.10 -8.87 0.94
N ILE A 13 5.27 -10.14 1.32
CA ILE A 13 4.23 -10.93 2.00
C ILE A 13 3.87 -10.29 3.34
N LEU A 14 4.87 -9.94 4.17
CA LEU A 14 4.62 -9.25 5.44
C LEU A 14 3.97 -7.88 5.23
N THR A 15 4.39 -7.14 4.20
CA THR A 15 3.78 -5.86 3.82
C THR A 15 2.29 -6.01 3.60
N THR A 16 1.89 -6.97 2.76
CA THR A 16 0.49 -7.17 2.38
C THR A 16 -0.34 -7.72 3.54
N LEU A 17 0.24 -8.54 4.41
CA LEU A 17 -0.39 -8.98 5.66
C LEU A 17 -0.75 -7.79 6.56
N PHE A 18 0.20 -6.89 6.81
CA PHE A 18 -0.03 -5.72 7.66
C PHE A 18 -1.00 -4.71 7.02
N TRP A 19 -0.95 -4.55 5.69
CA TRP A 19 -1.90 -3.67 5.00
C TRP A 19 -3.31 -4.27 4.94
N SER A 20 -3.47 -5.59 4.88
CA SER A 20 -4.79 -6.22 5.03
C SER A 20 -5.44 -5.85 6.36
N GLY A 21 -4.68 -5.94 7.46
CA GLY A 21 -5.15 -5.47 8.77
C GLY A 21 -5.43 -3.96 8.81
N ASN A 22 -4.67 -3.14 8.05
CA ASN A 22 -4.93 -1.69 8.00
C ASN A 22 -6.32 -1.34 7.41
N PHE A 23 -6.83 -2.14 6.48
CA PHE A 23 -8.19 -1.94 5.95
C PHE A 23 -9.26 -2.21 7.02
N ILE A 24 -9.09 -3.28 7.79
CA ILE A 24 -10.00 -3.61 8.91
C ILE A 24 -9.95 -2.50 9.96
N VAL A 25 -8.74 -2.12 10.38
CA VAL A 25 -8.54 -1.07 11.40
C VAL A 25 -8.99 0.31 10.89
N GLY A 26 -8.75 0.63 9.62
CA GLY A 26 -9.21 1.87 9.01
C GLY A 26 -10.73 1.95 8.93
N LYS A 27 -11.41 0.83 8.64
CA LYS A 27 -12.88 0.77 8.70
C LYS A 27 -13.39 0.89 10.14
N ALA A 28 -12.76 0.21 11.10
CA ALA A 28 -13.08 0.37 12.51
C ALA A 28 -12.89 1.83 12.97
N ALA A 29 -11.83 2.51 12.53
CA ALA A 29 -11.60 3.92 12.81
C ALA A 29 -12.77 4.79 12.34
N SER A 30 -13.36 4.52 11.17
CA SER A 30 -14.54 5.24 10.70
C SER A 30 -15.77 5.03 11.57
N LEU A 31 -15.96 3.81 12.11
CA LEU A 31 -17.05 3.50 13.04
C LEU A 31 -16.87 4.18 14.41
N PHE A 32 -15.63 4.42 14.82
CA PHE A 32 -15.29 5.19 16.02
C PHE A 32 -15.24 6.70 15.77
N GLU A 33 -15.66 7.16 14.60
CA GLU A 33 -15.66 8.58 14.21
C GLU A 33 -14.27 9.23 14.30
N ILE A 34 -13.19 8.48 14.08
CA ILE A 34 -11.83 9.02 14.06
C ILE A 34 -11.62 9.72 12.71
N PRO A 35 -11.41 11.06 12.67
CA PRO A 35 -11.32 11.79 11.42
C PRO A 35 -10.18 11.27 10.53
N PRO A 36 -10.41 11.03 9.22
CA PRO A 36 -9.48 10.30 8.36
C PRO A 36 -8.15 11.02 8.12
N PHE A 37 -8.18 12.33 7.87
CA PHE A 37 -6.95 13.09 7.64
C PHE A 37 -6.17 13.29 8.94
N THR A 38 -6.87 13.43 10.04
CA THR A 38 -6.32 13.48 11.39
C THR A 38 -5.61 12.17 11.76
N LEU A 39 -6.24 11.01 11.52
CA LEU A 39 -5.60 9.71 11.74
C LEU A 39 -4.33 9.58 10.89
N ASN A 40 -4.39 9.97 9.62
CA ASN A 40 -3.23 9.95 8.73
C ASN A 40 -2.12 10.88 9.21
N PHE A 41 -2.46 12.10 9.66
CA PHE A 41 -1.51 13.07 10.19
C PHE A 41 -0.76 12.51 11.41
N TYR A 42 -1.47 12.06 12.44
CA TYR A 42 -0.83 11.51 13.64
C TYR A 42 -0.03 10.24 13.33
N ARG A 43 -0.52 9.36 12.44
CA ARG A 43 0.24 8.20 11.98
C ARG A 43 1.62 8.61 11.49
N TRP A 44 1.72 9.61 10.63
CA TRP A 44 2.99 9.98 10.03
C TRP A 44 3.86 10.87 10.94
N VAL A 45 3.26 11.68 11.80
CA VAL A 45 4.00 12.42 12.83
C VAL A 45 4.69 11.44 13.80
N PHE A 46 3.98 10.44 14.31
CA PHE A 46 4.59 9.46 15.20
C PHE A 46 5.60 8.57 14.47
N ALA A 47 5.34 8.18 13.23
CA ALA A 47 6.32 7.46 12.41
C ALA A 47 7.61 8.28 12.22
N TRP A 48 7.49 9.57 11.92
CA TRP A 48 8.61 10.49 11.80
C TRP A 48 9.40 10.60 13.11
N LEU A 49 8.73 10.77 14.24
CA LEU A 49 9.36 10.85 15.57
C LEU A 49 10.14 9.58 15.91
N ILE A 50 9.60 8.40 15.61
CA ILE A 50 10.25 7.11 15.86
C ILE A 50 11.51 6.96 14.99
N LEU A 51 11.47 7.36 13.74
CA LEU A 51 12.60 7.20 12.82
C LEU A 51 13.69 8.28 12.99
N ALA A 52 13.32 9.47 13.48
CA ALA A 52 14.23 10.61 13.54
C ALA A 52 15.58 10.31 14.22
N PRO A 53 15.65 9.65 15.41
CA PRO A 53 16.91 9.36 16.07
C PRO A 53 17.87 8.51 15.22
N PHE A 54 17.33 7.61 14.40
CA PHE A 54 18.10 6.66 13.60
C PHE A 54 18.55 7.23 12.26
N THR A 55 17.85 8.23 11.73
CA THR A 55 18.04 8.73 10.37
C THR A 55 18.71 10.10 10.30
N LEU A 56 18.62 10.90 11.36
CA LEU A 56 19.15 12.26 11.40
C LEU A 56 20.66 12.35 11.07
N PRO A 57 21.54 11.45 11.59
CA PRO A 57 22.97 11.50 11.23
C PRO A 57 23.21 11.32 9.72
N GLU A 58 22.47 10.42 9.07
CA GLU A 58 22.59 10.21 7.62
C GLU A 58 22.00 11.37 6.82
N ILE A 59 20.88 11.93 7.26
CA ILE A 59 20.27 13.12 6.64
C ILE A 59 21.26 14.29 6.63
N ILE A 60 21.91 14.56 7.76
CA ILE A 60 22.90 15.64 7.86
C ILE A 60 24.08 15.38 6.94
N ARG A 61 24.64 14.16 6.97
CA ARG A 61 25.79 13.77 6.14
C ARG A 61 25.48 13.82 4.66
N LYS A 62 24.28 13.46 4.24
CA LYS A 62 23.84 13.35 2.83
C LYS A 62 22.98 14.52 2.37
N LYS A 63 23.01 15.65 3.09
CA LYS A 63 22.16 16.83 2.83
C LYS A 63 22.18 17.28 1.36
N ASN A 64 23.36 17.41 0.76
CA ASN A 64 23.49 17.89 -0.62
C ASN A 64 22.82 16.92 -1.61
N TYR A 65 23.09 15.61 -1.47
CA TYR A 65 22.42 14.57 -2.26
C TYR A 65 20.90 14.62 -2.13
N ILE A 66 20.39 14.84 -0.91
CA ILE A 66 18.95 14.94 -0.66
C ILE A 66 18.36 16.16 -1.36
N LEU A 67 19.01 17.32 -1.26
CA LEU A 67 18.56 18.57 -1.90
C LEU A 67 18.56 18.47 -3.44
N GLU A 68 19.56 17.82 -4.03
CA GLU A 68 19.61 17.57 -5.48
C GLU A 68 18.44 16.69 -5.96
N ASN A 69 17.93 15.83 -5.11
CA ASN A 69 16.85 14.89 -5.42
C ASN A 69 15.50 15.27 -4.81
N ILE A 70 15.41 16.45 -4.20
CA ILE A 70 14.25 16.85 -3.39
C ILE A 70 12.95 16.84 -4.18
N LYS A 71 12.96 17.22 -5.46
CA LYS A 71 11.78 17.20 -6.33
C LYS A 71 11.17 15.79 -6.44
N LEU A 72 12.00 14.78 -6.71
CA LEU A 72 11.55 13.39 -6.81
C LEU A 72 11.04 12.90 -5.47
N ILE A 73 11.79 13.15 -4.39
CA ILE A 73 11.42 12.70 -3.03
C ILE A 73 10.13 13.38 -2.56
N THR A 74 9.92 14.66 -2.91
CA THR A 74 8.66 15.36 -2.61
C THR A 74 7.48 14.72 -3.34
N ILE A 75 7.63 14.35 -4.62
CA ILE A 75 6.59 13.64 -5.36
C ILE A 75 6.28 12.29 -4.69
N LEU A 76 7.31 11.55 -4.24
CA LEU A 76 7.11 10.32 -3.48
C LEU A 76 6.33 10.56 -2.19
N GLY A 77 6.63 11.64 -1.45
CA GLY A 77 5.93 12.02 -0.23
C GLY A 77 4.47 12.38 -0.49
N ILE A 78 4.21 13.24 -1.47
CA ILE A 78 2.86 13.66 -1.84
C ILE A 78 2.02 12.45 -2.26
N THR A 79 2.55 11.61 -3.15
CA THR A 79 1.78 10.50 -3.73
C THR A 79 1.50 9.39 -2.73
N SER A 80 2.44 9.08 -1.81
CA SER A 80 2.28 7.97 -0.86
C SER A 80 1.70 8.42 0.48
N ILE A 81 2.27 9.48 1.08
CA ILE A 81 1.91 9.90 2.44
C ILE A 81 0.67 10.79 2.43
N THR A 82 0.67 11.81 1.56
CA THR A 82 -0.40 12.80 1.56
C THR A 82 -1.64 12.28 0.84
N ILE A 83 -1.53 11.92 -0.45
CA ILE A 83 -2.69 11.56 -1.28
C ILE A 83 -3.19 10.16 -0.96
N PHE A 84 -2.35 9.12 -1.15
CA PHE A 84 -2.79 7.74 -1.03
C PHE A 84 -3.43 7.44 0.32
N ASN A 85 -2.70 7.66 1.41
CA ASN A 85 -3.20 7.28 2.74
C ASN A 85 -4.40 8.12 3.18
N SER A 86 -4.41 9.42 2.88
CA SER A 86 -5.54 10.30 3.20
C SER A 86 -6.80 9.86 2.48
N ILE A 87 -6.69 9.62 1.16
CA ILE A 87 -7.84 9.23 0.36
C ILE A 87 -8.32 7.82 0.73
N VAL A 88 -7.43 6.88 1.02
CA VAL A 88 -7.83 5.54 1.49
C VAL A 88 -8.67 5.64 2.76
N TYR A 89 -8.20 6.36 3.79
CA TYR A 89 -8.97 6.52 5.02
C TYR A 89 -10.28 7.28 4.79
N TYR A 90 -10.27 8.34 4.01
CA TYR A 90 -11.48 9.07 3.63
C TYR A 90 -12.48 8.15 2.89
N SER A 91 -12.00 7.38 1.92
CA SER A 91 -12.85 6.48 1.13
C SER A 91 -13.53 5.42 2.00
N LEU A 92 -12.83 4.88 3.01
CA LEU A 92 -13.37 3.86 3.93
C LEU A 92 -14.56 4.37 4.79
N TYR A 93 -14.75 5.67 4.90
CA TYR A 93 -15.98 6.23 5.51
C TYR A 93 -17.21 5.95 4.63
N TYR A 94 -17.06 5.95 3.32
CA TYR A 94 -18.17 5.89 2.37
C TYR A 94 -18.30 4.55 1.65
N THR A 95 -17.21 3.77 1.58
CA THR A 95 -17.22 2.48 0.89
C THR A 95 -17.11 1.29 1.85
N GLN A 96 -17.46 0.11 1.33
CA GLN A 96 -17.27 -1.15 2.03
C GLN A 96 -15.81 -1.61 1.91
N VAL A 97 -15.34 -2.39 2.89
CA VAL A 97 -13.99 -2.97 2.87
C VAL A 97 -13.77 -3.81 1.61
N ILE A 98 -14.80 -4.56 1.20
CA ILE A 98 -14.79 -5.40 -0.01
C ILE A 98 -14.47 -4.56 -1.26
N SER A 99 -15.19 -3.45 -1.48
CA SER A 99 -14.94 -2.55 -2.61
C SER A 99 -13.53 -1.95 -2.53
N GLY A 100 -13.11 -1.53 -1.33
CA GLY A 100 -11.76 -1.00 -1.12
C GLY A 100 -10.66 -2.00 -1.48
N VAL A 101 -10.79 -3.26 -1.09
CA VAL A 101 -9.83 -4.33 -1.41
C VAL A 101 -9.84 -4.67 -2.91
N LEU A 102 -11.03 -4.65 -3.55
CA LEU A 102 -11.13 -4.82 -5.00
C LEU A 102 -10.40 -3.70 -5.75
N MET A 103 -10.60 -2.45 -5.33
CA MET A 103 -9.92 -1.30 -5.93
C MET A 103 -8.40 -1.38 -5.77
N ILE A 104 -7.89 -1.73 -4.59
CA ILE A 104 -6.44 -1.93 -4.36
C ILE A 104 -5.87 -2.98 -5.30
N SER A 105 -6.62 -4.01 -5.61
CA SER A 105 -6.18 -5.06 -6.54
C SER A 105 -6.01 -4.58 -7.98
N THR A 106 -6.41 -3.35 -8.30
CA THR A 106 -6.10 -2.72 -9.60
C THR A 106 -4.71 -2.10 -9.64
N ILE A 107 -4.07 -1.86 -8.49
CA ILE A 107 -2.76 -1.18 -8.41
C ILE A 107 -1.68 -1.83 -9.27
N PRO A 108 -1.50 -3.17 -9.32
CA PRO A 108 -0.47 -3.79 -10.16
C PRO A 108 -0.61 -3.43 -11.63
N VAL A 109 -1.83 -3.31 -12.13
CA VAL A 109 -2.12 -2.87 -13.51
C VAL A 109 -1.63 -1.43 -13.72
N TRP A 110 -1.95 -0.54 -12.78
CA TRP A 110 -1.50 0.86 -12.83
C TRP A 110 0.01 1.01 -12.69
N ILE A 111 0.67 0.18 -11.86
CA ILE A 111 2.15 0.17 -11.74
C ILE A 111 2.77 -0.19 -13.09
N ILE A 112 2.31 -1.27 -13.73
CA ILE A 112 2.79 -1.70 -15.05
C ILE A 112 2.59 -0.59 -16.08
N PHE A 113 1.42 0.00 -16.12
CA PHE A 113 1.08 1.09 -17.05
C PHE A 113 2.00 2.29 -16.86
N ILE A 114 2.15 2.79 -15.62
CA ILE A 114 2.98 3.97 -15.32
C ILE A 114 4.46 3.68 -15.53
N SER A 115 4.95 2.51 -15.10
CA SER A 115 6.34 2.10 -15.30
C SER A 115 6.70 2.04 -16.78
N SER A 116 5.78 1.55 -17.60
CA SER A 116 5.94 1.48 -19.06
C SER A 116 5.87 2.87 -19.69
N LEU A 117 4.88 3.69 -19.31
CA LEU A 117 4.69 5.05 -19.82
C LEU A 117 5.91 5.96 -19.53
N LEU A 118 6.48 5.81 -18.34
CA LEU A 118 7.66 6.59 -17.92
C LEU A 118 9.00 5.93 -18.30
N ASN A 119 8.98 4.82 -19.02
CA ASN A 119 10.16 4.03 -19.40
C ASN A 119 11.07 3.65 -18.21
N ILE A 120 10.46 3.36 -17.05
CA ILE A 120 11.18 2.99 -15.81
C ILE A 120 11.53 1.51 -15.80
N GLU A 121 10.57 0.66 -16.13
CA GLU A 121 10.74 -0.80 -16.21
C GLU A 121 10.09 -1.33 -17.48
N ARG A 122 10.75 -2.27 -18.14
CA ARG A 122 10.14 -3.01 -19.25
C ARG A 122 9.19 -4.06 -18.68
N THR A 123 7.99 -4.11 -19.23
CA THR A 123 7.00 -5.12 -18.89
C THR A 123 7.15 -6.31 -19.83
N ASN A 124 7.09 -7.50 -19.25
CA ASN A 124 7.11 -8.72 -20.02
C ASN A 124 5.71 -9.35 -20.04
N ILE A 125 5.44 -10.17 -21.06
CA ILE A 125 4.12 -10.77 -21.27
C ILE A 125 3.68 -11.67 -20.10
N PHE A 126 4.61 -12.34 -19.43
CA PHE A 126 4.31 -13.19 -18.27
C PHE A 126 3.88 -12.37 -17.04
N GLN A 127 4.37 -11.13 -16.91
CA GLN A 127 3.91 -10.21 -15.88
C GLN A 127 2.45 -9.82 -16.13
N ILE A 128 2.07 -9.55 -17.37
CA ILE A 128 0.69 -9.21 -17.74
C ILE A 128 -0.23 -10.41 -17.47
N PHE A 129 0.11 -11.59 -17.95
CA PHE A 129 -0.69 -12.80 -17.69
C PHE A 129 -0.75 -13.16 -16.21
N GLY A 130 0.36 -12.99 -15.46
CA GLY A 130 0.39 -13.21 -14.02
C GLY A 130 -0.53 -12.26 -13.27
N VAL A 131 -0.56 -10.97 -13.64
CA VAL A 131 -1.47 -9.98 -13.05
C VAL A 131 -2.93 -10.31 -13.37
N ILE A 132 -3.25 -10.66 -14.62
CA ILE A 132 -4.61 -11.05 -15.01
C ILE A 132 -5.05 -12.30 -14.26
N LEU A 133 -4.21 -13.33 -14.21
CA LEU A 133 -4.51 -14.59 -13.52
C LEU A 133 -4.75 -14.37 -12.02
N SER A 134 -3.89 -13.60 -11.37
CA SER A 134 -4.06 -13.30 -9.95
C SER A 134 -5.27 -12.39 -9.68
N LEU A 135 -5.60 -11.46 -10.60
CA LEU A 135 -6.80 -10.62 -10.49
C LEU A 135 -8.09 -11.46 -10.57
N ILE A 136 -8.11 -12.50 -11.42
CA ILE A 136 -9.21 -13.46 -11.45
C ILE A 136 -9.38 -14.10 -10.06
N GLY A 137 -8.28 -14.54 -9.43
CA GLY A 137 -8.32 -15.10 -8.09
C GLY A 137 -8.82 -14.12 -7.02
N VAL A 138 -8.46 -12.84 -7.12
CA VAL A 138 -8.99 -11.77 -6.27
C VAL A 138 -10.50 -11.65 -6.43
N VAL A 139 -10.98 -11.60 -7.67
CA VAL A 139 -12.42 -11.53 -7.98
C VAL A 139 -13.16 -12.72 -7.38
N PHE A 140 -12.61 -13.95 -7.50
CA PHE A 140 -13.21 -15.14 -6.90
C PHE A 140 -13.39 -15.02 -5.38
N ILE A 141 -12.37 -14.54 -4.67
CA ILE A 141 -12.44 -14.37 -3.20
C ILE A 141 -13.48 -13.29 -2.83
N ILE A 142 -13.39 -12.13 -3.50
CA ILE A 142 -14.22 -10.96 -3.14
C ILE A 142 -15.69 -11.18 -3.49
N SER A 143 -15.97 -11.82 -4.64
CA SER A 143 -17.33 -12.14 -5.05
C SER A 143 -17.92 -13.35 -4.34
N LYS A 144 -17.14 -14.07 -3.51
CA LYS A 144 -17.55 -15.35 -2.92
C LYS A 144 -18.00 -16.38 -4.00
N ALA A 145 -17.43 -16.27 -5.22
CA ALA A 145 -17.83 -17.00 -6.41
C ALA A 145 -19.31 -16.74 -6.84
N ASP A 146 -19.90 -15.65 -6.40
CA ASP A 146 -21.26 -15.21 -6.74
C ASP A 146 -21.20 -14.01 -7.69
N ILE A 147 -21.65 -14.20 -8.94
CA ILE A 147 -21.65 -13.16 -9.95
C ILE A 147 -22.68 -12.05 -9.62
N ASP A 148 -23.75 -12.38 -8.92
CA ASP A 148 -24.77 -11.39 -8.59
C ASP A 148 -24.28 -10.42 -7.53
N LEU A 149 -23.35 -10.81 -6.67
CA LEU A 149 -22.64 -9.87 -5.79
C LEU A 149 -21.85 -8.81 -6.58
N LEU A 150 -21.24 -9.20 -7.72
CA LEU A 150 -20.50 -8.26 -8.57
C LEU A 150 -21.44 -7.34 -9.36
N LYS A 151 -22.57 -7.87 -9.85
CA LYS A 151 -23.56 -7.08 -10.60
C LYS A 151 -24.26 -6.04 -9.72
N ASN A 152 -24.44 -6.34 -8.43
CA ASN A 152 -25.09 -5.48 -7.46
C ASN A 152 -24.11 -4.55 -6.71
N LEU A 153 -22.83 -4.46 -7.14
CA LEU A 153 -21.90 -3.46 -6.61
C LEU A 153 -22.33 -2.07 -7.10
N GLU A 154 -22.86 -1.28 -6.20
CA GLU A 154 -23.14 0.14 -6.43
C GLU A 154 -21.88 0.95 -6.15
N PHE A 155 -21.39 1.64 -7.18
CA PHE A 155 -20.24 2.55 -7.04
C PHE A 155 -20.70 3.83 -6.34
N ASN A 156 -20.04 4.13 -5.24
CA ASN A 156 -20.27 5.33 -4.46
C ASN A 156 -19.08 6.32 -4.55
N LYS A 157 -19.22 7.50 -3.91
CA LYS A 157 -18.15 8.51 -3.89
C LYS A 157 -16.85 8.01 -3.27
N GLY A 158 -16.91 7.07 -2.33
CA GLY A 158 -15.74 6.45 -1.74
C GLY A 158 -14.97 5.61 -2.75
N ASP A 159 -15.67 4.85 -3.59
CA ASP A 159 -15.02 4.04 -4.64
C ASP A 159 -14.35 4.92 -5.68
N LEU A 160 -15.01 6.00 -6.11
CA LEU A 160 -14.43 6.95 -7.07
C LEU A 160 -13.17 7.63 -6.53
N THR A 161 -13.20 8.05 -5.26
CA THR A 161 -11.99 8.63 -4.63
C THR A 161 -10.88 7.58 -4.45
N MET A 162 -11.24 6.32 -4.20
CA MET A 162 -10.27 5.22 -4.08
C MET A 162 -9.46 5.02 -5.37
N ILE A 163 -10.05 5.23 -6.57
CA ILE A 163 -9.32 5.16 -7.85
C ILE A 163 -8.14 6.16 -7.85
N VAL A 164 -8.35 7.37 -7.35
CA VAL A 164 -7.28 8.39 -7.26
C VAL A 164 -6.17 7.91 -6.33
N ALA A 165 -6.52 7.27 -5.22
CA ALA A 165 -5.53 6.69 -4.31
C ALA A 165 -4.71 5.59 -5.00
N MET A 166 -5.38 4.67 -5.75
CA MET A 166 -4.70 3.58 -6.45
C MET A 166 -3.70 4.11 -7.49
N PHE A 167 -4.10 5.09 -8.26
CA PHE A 167 -3.24 5.73 -9.25
C PHE A 167 -2.05 6.45 -8.58
N SER A 168 -2.30 7.16 -7.47
CA SER A 168 -1.27 7.82 -6.69
C SER A 168 -0.23 6.83 -6.14
N TRP A 169 -0.68 5.69 -5.60
CA TRP A 169 0.22 4.63 -5.12
C TRP A 169 1.04 4.00 -6.22
N ALA A 170 0.45 3.84 -7.40
CA ALA A 170 1.15 3.30 -8.55
C ALA A 170 2.26 4.25 -9.04
N ILE A 171 2.00 5.57 -9.06
CA ILE A 171 3.04 6.59 -9.33
C ILE A 171 4.18 6.48 -8.32
N TYR A 172 3.85 6.45 -7.02
CA TYR A 172 4.85 6.28 -5.95
C TYR A 172 5.71 5.04 -6.19
N SER A 173 5.07 3.90 -6.41
CA SER A 173 5.76 2.62 -6.57
C SER A 173 6.67 2.58 -7.80
N ALA A 174 6.19 3.08 -8.95
CA ALA A 174 6.99 3.18 -10.15
C ALA A 174 8.19 4.12 -9.96
N LEU A 175 7.96 5.31 -9.41
CA LEU A 175 9.02 6.31 -9.21
C LEU A 175 10.07 5.89 -8.17
N LEU A 176 9.75 5.04 -7.19
CA LEU A 176 10.74 4.44 -6.30
C LEU A 176 11.82 3.68 -7.06
N LYS A 177 11.47 3.03 -8.19
CA LYS A 177 12.41 2.28 -9.01
C LYS A 177 13.20 3.15 -9.98
N LYS A 178 12.74 4.38 -10.26
CA LYS A 178 13.36 5.28 -11.25
C LYS A 178 14.84 5.51 -11.01
N LYS A 179 15.30 5.41 -9.76
CA LYS A 179 16.65 5.74 -9.35
C LYS A 179 17.16 4.79 -8.26
N LYS A 180 18.46 4.51 -8.28
CA LYS A 180 19.15 3.89 -7.14
C LYS A 180 19.55 4.99 -6.17
N TYR A 181 18.98 4.95 -4.96
CA TYR A 181 19.25 5.96 -3.94
C TYR A 181 20.58 5.68 -3.22
N GLU A 182 21.37 6.75 -2.97
CA GLU A 182 22.65 6.70 -2.24
C GLU A 182 22.47 6.90 -0.72
N ILE A 183 21.26 6.77 -0.24
CA ILE A 183 20.87 6.80 1.17
C ILE A 183 20.19 5.48 1.52
N SER A 184 20.19 5.15 2.80
CA SER A 184 19.52 3.94 3.30
C SER A 184 18.01 4.02 3.06
N GLN A 185 17.34 2.86 2.90
CA GLN A 185 15.89 2.83 2.66
C GLN A 185 15.10 3.43 3.84
N ILE A 186 15.62 3.32 5.06
CA ILE A 186 14.99 3.91 6.24
C ILE A 186 15.11 5.44 6.22
N THR A 187 16.24 5.98 5.78
CA THR A 187 16.44 7.42 5.61
C THR A 187 15.61 7.95 4.44
N LEU A 188 15.50 7.20 3.36
CA LEU A 188 14.60 7.55 2.26
C LEU A 188 13.16 7.64 2.76
N LEU A 189 12.67 6.63 3.53
CA LEU A 189 11.34 6.66 4.12
C LEU A 189 11.14 7.88 5.01
N GLN A 190 12.12 8.21 5.86
CA GLN A 190 12.05 9.39 6.74
C GLN A 190 11.87 10.69 5.96
N ILE A 191 12.62 10.89 4.86
CA ILE A 191 12.53 12.12 4.07
C ILE A 191 11.22 12.15 3.27
N VAL A 192 10.76 11.01 2.76
CA VAL A 192 9.45 10.86 2.12
C VAL A 192 8.33 11.25 3.09
N ILE A 193 8.42 10.81 4.37
CA ILE A 193 7.47 11.20 5.41
C ILE A 193 7.51 12.71 5.64
N ILE A 194 8.70 13.31 5.80
CA ILE A 194 8.83 14.77 6.01
C ILE A 194 8.19 15.54 4.85
N CYS A 195 8.54 15.18 3.60
CA CYS A 195 7.97 15.84 2.43
C CYS A 195 6.45 15.69 2.36
N GLY A 196 5.92 14.50 2.66
CA GLY A 196 4.47 14.27 2.66
C GLY A 196 3.75 15.02 3.79
N LEU A 197 4.35 15.09 4.98
CA LEU A 197 3.78 15.82 6.11
C LEU A 197 3.61 17.31 5.82
N ILE A 198 4.53 17.94 5.10
CA ILE A 198 4.42 19.36 4.72
C ILE A 198 3.10 19.63 3.99
N PHE A 199 2.67 18.74 3.11
CA PHE A 199 1.41 18.87 2.37
C PHE A 199 0.21 18.31 3.14
N LEU A 200 0.41 17.44 4.12
CA LEU A 200 -0.66 16.89 4.93
C LEU A 200 -1.07 17.84 6.07
N ILE A 201 -0.15 18.66 6.58
CA ILE A 201 -0.42 19.67 7.63
C ILE A 201 -1.61 20.57 7.30
N PRO A 202 -1.66 21.26 6.13
CA PRO A 202 -2.81 22.10 5.82
C PRO A 202 -4.12 21.32 5.71
N ILE A 203 -4.10 20.10 5.20
CA ILE A 203 -5.30 19.24 5.10
C ILE A 203 -5.82 18.88 6.51
N TYR A 204 -4.91 18.54 7.43
CA TYR A 204 -5.25 18.30 8.83
C TYR A 204 -5.92 19.51 9.49
N PHE A 205 -5.37 20.73 9.31
CA PHE A 205 -5.96 21.95 9.87
C PHE A 205 -7.32 22.29 9.25
N ILE A 206 -7.51 22.03 7.95
CA ILE A 206 -8.81 22.18 7.29
C ILE A 206 -9.83 21.23 7.93
N GLU A 207 -9.50 19.96 8.12
CA GLU A 207 -10.39 18.98 8.76
C GLU A 207 -10.78 19.42 10.18
N MET A 208 -9.80 19.89 10.97
CA MET A 208 -10.07 20.43 12.31
C MET A 208 -10.98 21.66 12.29
N SER A 209 -10.78 22.58 11.34
CA SER A 209 -11.61 23.79 11.21
C SER A 209 -13.06 23.49 10.84
N MET A 210 -13.32 22.33 10.26
CA MET A 210 -14.68 21.82 9.97
C MET A 210 -15.37 21.22 11.21
N GLY A 211 -14.74 21.26 12.38
CA GLY A 211 -15.30 20.75 13.63
C GLY A 211 -15.08 19.25 13.85
N HIS A 212 -14.27 18.59 13.00
CA HIS A 212 -13.91 17.19 13.19
C HIS A 212 -12.83 17.07 14.29
N VAL A 213 -13.27 16.88 15.53
CA VAL A 213 -12.37 16.78 16.70
C VAL A 213 -12.15 15.33 17.07
N ILE A 214 -10.90 14.99 17.38
CA ILE A 214 -10.54 13.64 17.85
C ILE A 214 -11.17 13.40 19.22
N LYS A 215 -11.87 12.29 19.37
CA LYS A 215 -12.24 11.72 20.66
C LYS A 215 -11.06 10.88 21.17
N LEU A 216 -10.26 11.47 22.08
CA LEU A 216 -9.15 10.73 22.71
C LEU A 216 -9.72 9.60 23.58
N GLY A 217 -9.20 8.38 23.39
CA GLY A 217 -9.65 7.20 24.12
C GLY A 217 -8.97 5.94 23.64
N LYS A 218 -9.26 4.82 24.29
CA LYS A 218 -8.65 3.51 23.95
C LYS A 218 -8.76 3.15 22.47
N PRO A 219 -9.90 3.35 21.76
CA PRO A 219 -10.00 3.04 20.33
C PRO A 219 -9.00 3.84 19.49
N PHE A 220 -8.85 5.15 19.76
CA PHE A 220 -7.91 6.00 19.05
C PHE A 220 -6.46 5.53 19.25
N TYR A 221 -6.04 5.31 20.50
CA TYR A 221 -4.66 4.92 20.79
C TYR A 221 -4.30 3.54 20.23
N LEU A 222 -5.22 2.56 20.28
CA LEU A 222 -5.00 1.24 19.70
C LEU A 222 -4.89 1.32 18.17
N THR A 223 -5.82 2.04 17.53
CA THR A 223 -5.79 2.30 16.08
C THR A 223 -4.47 2.96 15.69
N LEU A 224 -4.11 4.07 16.36
CA LEU A 224 -2.89 4.82 16.06
C LEU A 224 -1.64 3.97 16.23
N THR A 225 -1.52 3.23 17.32
CA THR A 225 -0.37 2.35 17.56
C THR A 225 -0.21 1.32 16.45
N TYR A 226 -1.31 0.67 16.06
CA TYR A 226 -1.28 -0.29 14.96
C TYR A 226 -0.87 0.35 13.64
N VAL A 227 -1.54 1.45 13.23
CA VAL A 227 -1.29 2.07 11.93
C VAL A 227 0.09 2.72 11.81
N VAL A 228 0.70 3.14 12.91
CA VAL A 228 2.07 3.65 12.95
C VAL A 228 3.08 2.53 12.73
N ILE A 229 3.00 1.47 13.54
CA ILE A 229 4.04 0.44 13.61
C ILE A 229 3.98 -0.49 12.39
N PHE A 230 2.83 -1.11 12.14
CA PHE A 230 2.73 -2.18 11.15
C PHE A 230 2.53 -1.65 9.73
N PRO A 231 1.39 -1.04 9.36
CA PRO A 231 1.20 -0.57 7.99
C PRO A 231 1.98 0.71 7.67
N GLY A 232 2.38 1.50 8.69
CA GLY A 232 3.20 2.69 8.53
C GLY A 232 4.68 2.37 8.36
N LEU A 233 5.36 2.11 9.47
CA LEU A 233 6.82 1.94 9.47
C LEU A 233 7.26 0.65 8.79
N ALA A 234 6.78 -0.50 9.27
CA ALA A 234 7.25 -1.79 8.80
C ALA A 234 6.91 -2.00 7.32
N SER A 235 5.63 -1.85 6.94
CA SER A 235 5.22 -2.13 5.56
C SER A 235 5.82 -1.17 4.54
N PHE A 236 5.92 0.13 4.85
CA PHE A 236 6.57 1.07 3.93
C PHE A 236 8.05 0.79 3.76
N PHE A 237 8.76 0.50 4.84
CA PHE A 237 10.15 0.08 4.76
C PHE A 237 10.31 -1.21 3.94
N PHE A 238 9.48 -2.21 4.19
CA PHE A 238 9.51 -3.48 3.46
C PHE A 238 9.15 -3.29 1.98
N TRP A 239 8.19 -2.42 1.67
CA TRP A 239 7.80 -2.09 0.30
C TRP A 239 8.93 -1.41 -0.47
N ILE A 240 9.55 -0.37 0.11
CA ILE A 240 10.70 0.33 -0.49
C ILE A 240 11.84 -0.67 -0.76
N LYS A 241 12.14 -1.52 0.22
CA LYS A 241 13.20 -2.54 0.09
C LYS A 241 12.83 -3.63 -0.91
N GLY A 242 11.60 -4.06 -0.95
CA GLY A 242 11.08 -5.02 -1.93
C GLY A 242 11.22 -4.50 -3.36
N ILE A 243 10.76 -3.27 -3.62
CA ILE A 243 10.91 -2.61 -4.93
C ILE A 243 12.38 -2.44 -5.31
N ALA A 244 13.23 -2.06 -4.37
CA ALA A 244 14.66 -1.91 -4.62
C ALA A 244 15.31 -3.26 -5.06
N LEU A 245 14.83 -4.38 -4.51
CA LEU A 245 15.36 -5.72 -4.80
C LEU A 245 14.84 -6.30 -6.11
N ILE A 246 13.52 -6.25 -6.36
CA ILE A 246 12.90 -6.97 -7.49
C ILE A 246 12.15 -6.08 -8.49
N GLY A 247 12.08 -4.78 -8.27
CA GLY A 247 11.37 -3.82 -9.13
C GLY A 247 9.90 -3.62 -8.76
N ALA A 248 9.31 -2.55 -9.30
CA ALA A 248 7.94 -2.16 -8.98
C ALA A 248 6.90 -3.09 -9.60
N ASN A 249 7.11 -3.50 -10.86
CA ASN A 249 6.20 -4.39 -11.57
C ASN A 249 6.07 -5.76 -10.87
N ARG A 250 7.20 -6.34 -10.44
CA ARG A 250 7.21 -7.63 -9.71
C ARG A 250 6.73 -7.49 -8.27
N ALA A 251 7.00 -6.38 -7.62
CA ALA A 251 6.52 -6.12 -6.25
C ALA A 251 5.00 -5.90 -6.22
N GLY A 252 4.47 -5.18 -7.21
CA GLY A 252 3.07 -4.78 -7.27
C GLY A 252 2.10 -5.95 -7.17
N ILE A 253 2.37 -7.06 -7.85
CA ILE A 253 1.46 -8.22 -7.87
C ILE A 253 1.24 -8.85 -6.48
N PHE A 254 2.17 -8.66 -5.53
CA PHE A 254 2.00 -9.15 -4.16
C PHE A 254 0.80 -8.51 -3.44
N LEU A 255 0.33 -7.34 -3.89
CA LEU A 255 -0.89 -6.71 -3.35
C LEU A 255 -2.12 -7.61 -3.50
N HIS A 256 -2.14 -8.52 -4.46
CA HIS A 256 -3.19 -9.52 -4.61
C HIS A 256 -3.24 -10.57 -3.47
N LEU A 257 -2.24 -10.62 -2.58
CA LEU A 257 -2.32 -11.42 -1.35
C LEU A 257 -3.24 -10.79 -0.29
N MET A 258 -3.58 -9.50 -0.42
CA MET A 258 -4.41 -8.82 0.57
C MET A 258 -5.80 -9.46 0.76
N PRO A 259 -6.54 -9.87 -0.28
CA PRO A 259 -7.78 -10.62 -0.10
C PRO A 259 -7.61 -11.96 0.63
N ILE A 260 -6.52 -12.66 0.39
CA ILE A 260 -6.22 -13.93 1.10
C ILE A 260 -6.02 -13.66 2.59
N PHE A 261 -5.19 -12.68 2.93
CA PHE A 261 -4.95 -12.32 4.34
C PHE A 261 -6.21 -11.72 4.99
N GLY A 262 -6.99 -10.95 4.24
CA GLY A 262 -8.29 -10.44 4.70
C GLY A 262 -9.26 -11.57 5.04
N ALA A 263 -9.37 -12.58 4.18
CA ALA A 263 -10.18 -13.77 4.44
C ALA A 263 -9.69 -14.57 5.66
N ILE A 264 -8.38 -14.77 5.80
CA ILE A 264 -7.79 -15.44 6.97
C ILE A 264 -8.12 -14.67 8.26
N MET A 265 -7.97 -13.34 8.24
CA MET A 265 -8.32 -12.51 9.40
C MET A 265 -9.82 -12.57 9.72
N ALA A 266 -10.68 -12.59 8.70
CA ALA A 266 -12.12 -12.72 8.89
C ALA A 266 -12.50 -14.06 9.55
N MET A 267 -11.85 -15.16 9.15
CA MET A 267 -12.02 -16.46 9.80
C MET A 267 -11.59 -16.44 11.27
N ILE A 268 -10.46 -15.79 11.59
CA ILE A 268 -9.90 -15.77 12.96
C ILE A 268 -10.71 -14.83 13.88
N ILE A 269 -11.13 -13.67 13.36
CA ILE A 269 -11.74 -12.60 14.17
C ILE A 269 -13.26 -12.73 14.26
N PHE A 270 -13.90 -13.20 13.17
CA PHE A 270 -15.35 -13.24 13.02
C PHE A 270 -15.92 -14.67 12.90
N ASP A 271 -15.09 -15.71 13.12
CA ASP A 271 -15.47 -17.13 13.00
C ASP A 271 -16.10 -17.49 11.63
N GLU A 272 -15.68 -16.78 10.55
CA GLU A 272 -16.14 -17.09 9.22
C GLU A 272 -15.62 -18.46 8.75
N LYS A 273 -16.45 -19.19 7.98
CA LYS A 273 -16.08 -20.53 7.51
C LYS A 273 -15.17 -20.44 6.28
N PHE A 274 -14.17 -21.34 6.23
CA PHE A 274 -13.38 -21.53 5.01
C PHE A 274 -14.26 -22.14 3.92
N MET A 275 -14.38 -21.44 2.78
CA MET A 275 -15.21 -21.86 1.65
C MET A 275 -14.33 -22.19 0.44
N PHE A 276 -14.89 -22.99 -0.48
CA PHE A 276 -14.16 -23.45 -1.67
C PHE A 276 -13.64 -22.30 -2.55
N TYR A 277 -14.34 -21.18 -2.63
CA TYR A 277 -13.89 -20.01 -3.37
C TYR A 277 -12.62 -19.37 -2.78
N HIS A 278 -12.40 -19.44 -1.47
CA HIS A 278 -11.14 -19.00 -0.87
C HIS A 278 -9.96 -19.83 -1.37
N PHE A 279 -10.14 -21.16 -1.46
CA PHE A 279 -9.13 -22.08 -1.94
C PHE A 279 -8.80 -21.85 -3.42
N LEU A 280 -9.81 -21.81 -4.29
CA LEU A 280 -9.62 -21.53 -5.72
C LEU A 280 -8.98 -20.16 -5.96
N GLY A 281 -9.50 -19.12 -5.33
CA GLY A 281 -8.95 -17.78 -5.46
C GLY A 281 -7.49 -17.70 -5.02
N ALA A 282 -7.13 -18.36 -3.91
CA ALA A 282 -5.75 -18.44 -3.45
C ALA A 282 -4.83 -19.14 -4.46
N ILE A 283 -5.29 -20.24 -5.09
CA ILE A 283 -4.53 -20.93 -6.15
C ILE A 283 -4.26 -19.96 -7.32
N PHE A 284 -5.28 -19.29 -7.83
CA PHE A 284 -5.11 -18.34 -8.94
C PHE A 284 -4.16 -17.20 -8.58
N ILE A 285 -4.27 -16.65 -7.36
CA ILE A 285 -3.38 -15.58 -6.90
C ILE A 285 -1.94 -16.07 -6.82
N ILE A 286 -1.68 -17.21 -6.19
CA ILE A 286 -0.32 -17.77 -6.04
C ILE A 286 0.26 -18.13 -7.39
N ALA A 287 -0.52 -18.76 -8.27
CA ALA A 287 -0.11 -19.10 -9.63
C ALA A 287 0.25 -17.83 -10.43
N GLY A 288 -0.56 -16.78 -10.34
CA GLY A 288 -0.29 -15.52 -11.01
C GLY A 288 0.95 -14.81 -10.49
N ILE A 289 1.16 -14.78 -9.18
CA ILE A 289 2.37 -14.23 -8.56
C ILE A 289 3.61 -15.02 -9.03
N THR A 290 3.52 -16.34 -9.03
CA THR A 290 4.61 -17.22 -9.49
C THR A 290 4.92 -16.96 -10.95
N LEU A 291 3.93 -16.95 -11.83
CA LEU A 291 4.08 -16.68 -13.25
C LEU A 291 4.74 -15.31 -13.51
N SER A 292 4.26 -14.26 -12.86
CA SER A 292 4.82 -12.90 -12.99
C SER A 292 6.29 -12.81 -12.56
N ASN A 293 6.72 -13.66 -11.64
CA ASN A 293 8.06 -13.61 -11.06
C ASN A 293 9.06 -14.61 -11.68
N THR A 294 8.61 -15.60 -12.49
CA THR A 294 9.45 -16.69 -13.02
C THR A 294 10.47 -16.22 -14.07
N VAL A 295 10.23 -15.13 -14.78
CA VAL A 295 10.96 -14.75 -16.00
C VAL A 295 12.21 -13.88 -15.78
N SER A 296 12.71 -13.78 -14.55
CA SER A 296 13.96 -13.03 -14.28
C SER A 296 15.25 -13.73 -14.76
N TYR A 297 15.19 -15.00 -15.18
CA TYR A 297 16.38 -15.81 -15.45
C TYR A 297 16.72 -16.00 -16.94
N THR A 298 15.87 -15.57 -17.88
CA THR A 298 16.03 -15.90 -19.31
C THR A 298 16.70 -14.81 -20.15
N HIS A 299 17.03 -13.65 -19.63
CA HIS A 299 17.64 -12.56 -20.40
C HIS A 299 19.04 -12.11 -19.93
N LEU A 300 19.78 -13.00 -19.26
CA LEU A 300 21.22 -12.85 -18.98
C LEU A 300 22.02 -13.97 -19.69
N ARG A 301 21.77 -14.15 -20.98
CA ARG A 301 22.70 -14.83 -21.91
C ARG A 301 22.84 -14.00 -23.17
#